data_528264ce6af9c631a64029c645d46cc5
#
_entry.id   528264ce6af9c631a64029c645d46cc5
#
_cell.length_a   1.000
_cell.length_b   1.000
_cell.length_c   1.000
_cell.angle_alpha   90.00
_cell.angle_beta   90.00
_cell.angle_gamma   90.00
#
_symmetry.space_group_name_H-M   'P 1'
#
loop_
_entity.id
_entity.type
_entity.pdbx_description
1 polymer ?
#
loop_
_entity_poly.entity_id
_entity_poly.type
_entity_poly.pdbx_seq_one_letter_code
_entity_poly.pdbx_strand_id
1 'polypeptide(L)'
;MRFNSIVILTGAGLSAESGLGTFRDKGGLWSEFNLEEVATPEGFARNPAKVHSFYNLRRRQQVEARPNAAHLSLARLERDFPGQVLTVTQNIDALQEVAGSRNLIHMHGELACVRCNGCDVSFPWEGDLSVETLCATCGLPGLMRPDVVWFGEMPRQTERIYEALGACDLFLSIGTSGTVYPAAGFVFEAKNAGAYAVELNLEPSEGADLFEKRLHRPATTVVPACVERLLAR
;
A
#
# COMPACT_ATOMS: atom_id res chain seq x y z
N MET A 1 -15.10 -2.12 23.98
CA MET A 1 -13.85 -2.90 23.98
C MET A 1 -12.70 -1.91 24.05
N ARG A 2 -11.69 -2.21 24.81
CA ARG A 2 -10.47 -1.40 24.88
C ARG A 2 -9.40 -2.14 24.08
N PHE A 3 -8.81 -1.48 23.11
CA PHE A 3 -7.73 -2.02 22.29
C PHE A 3 -6.39 -1.49 22.77
N ASN A 4 -5.33 -2.28 22.64
CA ASN A 4 -3.95 -1.92 22.96
C ASN A 4 -3.02 -2.02 21.73
N SER A 5 -3.41 -2.83 20.73
CA SER A 5 -2.63 -3.03 19.52
C SER A 5 -3.54 -3.04 18.29
N ILE A 6 -3.23 -2.20 17.32
CA ILE A 6 -3.99 -2.02 16.08
C ILE A 6 -3.08 -2.32 14.90
N VAL A 7 -3.52 -3.22 14.01
CA VAL A 7 -2.92 -3.39 12.69
C VAL A 7 -3.88 -2.85 11.64
N ILE A 8 -3.38 -2.00 10.76
CA ILE A 8 -4.14 -1.36 9.68
C ILE A 8 -3.58 -1.85 8.35
N LEU A 9 -4.42 -2.50 7.54
CA LEU A 9 -4.12 -2.81 6.15
C LEU A 9 -4.74 -1.75 5.25
N THR A 10 -3.94 -1.13 4.37
CA THR A 10 -4.46 -0.15 3.41
C THR A 10 -4.22 -0.59 1.96
N GLY A 11 -5.12 -0.21 1.08
CA GLY A 11 -5.01 -0.42 -0.36
C GLY A 11 -5.33 0.85 -1.16
N ALA A 12 -5.40 0.73 -2.48
CA ALA A 12 -5.51 1.86 -3.41
C ALA A 12 -6.75 2.74 -3.17
N GLY A 13 -7.82 2.19 -2.60
CA GLY A 13 -9.02 2.95 -2.25
C GLY A 13 -8.78 4.05 -1.20
N LEU A 14 -7.71 3.95 -0.38
CA LEU A 14 -7.30 5.02 0.53
C LEU A 14 -6.84 6.27 -0.23
N SER A 15 -6.09 6.09 -1.33
CA SER A 15 -5.48 7.15 -2.14
C SER A 15 -6.34 7.61 -3.32
N ALA A 16 -7.47 6.93 -3.59
CA ALA A 16 -8.36 7.25 -4.71
C ALA A 16 -8.86 8.71 -4.68
N GLU A 17 -9.29 9.18 -3.51
CA GLU A 17 -9.76 10.56 -3.31
C GLU A 17 -8.62 11.59 -3.27
N SER A 18 -7.36 11.16 -3.37
CA SER A 18 -6.18 12.00 -3.59
C SER A 18 -5.79 12.11 -5.06
N GLY A 19 -6.58 11.54 -5.98
CA GLY A 19 -6.34 11.56 -7.42
C GLY A 19 -5.44 10.43 -7.94
N LEU A 20 -5.08 9.46 -7.09
CA LEU A 20 -4.35 8.26 -7.51
C LEU A 20 -5.36 7.15 -7.82
N GLY A 21 -5.51 6.82 -9.10
CA GLY A 21 -6.46 5.83 -9.56
C GLY A 21 -6.26 4.44 -8.96
N THR A 22 -7.36 3.73 -8.75
CA THR A 22 -7.36 2.34 -8.28
C THR A 22 -7.24 1.34 -9.43
N PHE A 23 -6.91 0.09 -9.11
CA PHE A 23 -6.89 -1.01 -10.10
C PHE A 23 -8.26 -1.30 -10.74
N ARG A 24 -9.37 -0.82 -10.16
CA ARG A 24 -10.73 -1.05 -10.61
C ARG A 24 -11.31 0.11 -11.42
N ASP A 25 -10.61 1.24 -11.51
CA ASP A 25 -11.14 2.43 -12.19
C ASP A 25 -11.26 2.18 -13.69
N LYS A 26 -12.49 2.17 -14.19
CA LYS A 26 -12.76 2.09 -15.63
C LYS A 26 -12.28 3.40 -16.28
N GLY A 27 -11.33 3.29 -17.22
CA GLY A 27 -10.72 4.45 -17.88
C GLY A 27 -9.55 5.08 -17.11
N GLY A 28 -9.13 4.50 -15.98
CA GLY A 28 -7.90 4.87 -15.31
C GLY A 28 -6.64 4.28 -15.97
N LEU A 29 -5.47 4.69 -15.53
CA LEU A 29 -4.17 4.25 -16.08
C LEU A 29 -4.05 2.73 -16.18
N TRP A 30 -4.62 2.00 -15.23
CA TRP A 30 -4.61 0.55 -15.19
C TRP A 30 -5.45 -0.11 -16.31
N SER A 31 -6.42 0.60 -16.91
CA SER A 31 -7.19 0.10 -18.03
C SER A 31 -6.44 0.20 -19.37
N GLU A 32 -5.40 1.04 -19.43
CA GLU A 32 -4.58 1.24 -20.63
C GLU A 32 -3.38 0.28 -20.70
N PHE A 33 -3.01 -0.35 -19.58
CA PHE A 33 -1.86 -1.24 -19.50
C PHE A 33 -2.27 -2.64 -19.01
N ASN A 34 -1.75 -3.66 -19.66
CA ASN A 34 -1.86 -5.02 -19.17
C ASN A 34 -0.91 -5.22 -17.97
N LEU A 35 -1.46 -5.64 -16.82
CA LEU A 35 -0.69 -5.88 -15.60
C LEU A 35 0.46 -6.88 -15.79
N GLU A 36 0.26 -7.94 -16.59
CA GLU A 36 1.29 -8.92 -16.89
C GLU A 36 2.48 -8.32 -17.65
N GLU A 37 2.27 -7.22 -18.37
CA GLU A 37 3.32 -6.55 -19.14
C GLU A 37 4.11 -5.51 -18.31
N VAL A 38 3.48 -4.92 -17.28
CA VAL A 38 4.09 -3.80 -16.55
C VAL A 38 4.35 -4.06 -15.05
N ALA A 39 3.78 -5.13 -14.51
CA ALA A 39 3.87 -5.44 -13.08
C ALA A 39 4.31 -6.90 -12.81
N THR A 40 5.18 -7.44 -13.67
CA THR A 40 5.82 -8.76 -13.50
C THR A 40 7.29 -8.70 -13.88
N PRO A 41 8.17 -9.58 -13.32
CA PRO A 41 9.56 -9.73 -13.76
C PRO A 41 9.68 -10.08 -15.24
N GLU A 42 8.80 -10.92 -15.76
CA GLU A 42 8.75 -11.35 -17.16
C GLU A 42 8.38 -10.19 -18.09
N GLY A 43 7.44 -9.35 -17.68
CA GLY A 43 7.06 -8.13 -18.41
C GLY A 43 8.24 -7.17 -18.52
N PHE A 44 8.98 -6.98 -17.42
CA PHE A 44 10.19 -6.15 -17.41
C PHE A 44 11.29 -6.74 -18.31
N ALA A 45 11.57 -8.03 -18.23
CA ALA A 45 12.57 -8.68 -19.08
C ALA A 45 12.22 -8.58 -20.57
N ARG A 46 10.93 -8.62 -20.91
CA ARG A 46 10.43 -8.55 -22.29
C ARG A 46 10.48 -7.13 -22.85
N ASN A 47 10.07 -6.14 -22.09
CA ASN A 47 10.00 -4.74 -22.52
C ASN A 47 10.24 -3.75 -21.36
N PRO A 48 11.51 -3.56 -20.93
CA PRO A 48 11.81 -2.66 -19.82
C PRO A 48 11.44 -1.20 -20.10
N ALA A 49 11.49 -0.76 -21.36
CA ALA A 49 11.12 0.60 -21.75
C ALA A 49 9.61 0.87 -21.47
N LYS A 50 8.73 -0.10 -21.78
CA LYS A 50 7.30 0.00 -21.49
C LYS A 50 7.05 0.06 -19.99
N VAL A 51 7.74 -0.76 -19.20
CA VAL A 51 7.64 -0.77 -17.74
C VAL A 51 8.11 0.57 -17.16
N HIS A 52 9.25 1.09 -17.60
CA HIS A 52 9.72 2.42 -17.19
C HIS A 52 8.71 3.51 -17.54
N SER A 53 8.15 3.52 -18.76
CA SER A 53 7.14 4.50 -19.16
C SER A 53 5.93 4.49 -18.22
N PHE A 54 5.42 3.30 -17.87
CA PHE A 54 4.30 3.13 -16.94
C PHE A 54 4.62 3.69 -15.54
N TYR A 55 5.76 3.30 -14.94
CA TYR A 55 6.09 3.76 -13.59
C TYR A 55 6.53 5.22 -13.54
N ASN A 56 7.12 5.76 -14.60
CA ASN A 56 7.42 7.19 -14.74
C ASN A 56 6.13 8.02 -14.73
N LEU A 57 5.10 7.59 -15.46
CA LEU A 57 3.80 8.25 -15.43
C LEU A 57 3.20 8.24 -14.01
N ARG A 58 3.30 7.14 -13.29
CA ARG A 58 2.83 7.03 -11.90
C ARG A 58 3.62 7.93 -10.94
N ARG A 59 4.96 8.06 -11.12
CA ARG A 59 5.77 9.00 -10.32
C ARG A 59 5.31 10.43 -10.52
N ARG A 60 5.04 10.85 -11.76
CA ARG A 60 4.53 12.20 -12.06
C ARG A 60 3.18 12.45 -11.40
N GLN A 61 2.26 11.49 -11.46
CA GLN A 61 0.97 11.60 -10.77
C GLN A 61 1.12 11.71 -9.25
N GLN A 62 2.04 10.95 -8.65
CA GLN A 62 2.31 11.02 -7.21
C GLN A 62 2.80 12.40 -6.76
N VAL A 63 3.60 13.09 -7.56
CA VAL A 63 4.13 14.44 -7.23
C VAL A 63 3.00 15.46 -7.06
N GLU A 64 1.91 15.32 -7.81
CA GLU A 64 0.75 16.20 -7.77
C GLU A 64 -0.23 15.84 -6.65
N ALA A 65 -0.27 14.57 -6.25
CA ALA A 65 -1.18 14.07 -5.22
C ALA A 65 -0.86 14.64 -3.83
N ARG A 66 -1.90 14.80 -3.01
CA ARG A 66 -1.77 15.27 -1.62
C ARG A 66 -2.52 14.31 -0.69
N PRO A 67 -2.03 14.12 0.55
CA PRO A 67 -2.76 13.35 1.54
C PRO A 67 -4.18 13.89 1.74
N ASN A 68 -5.15 13.00 1.78
CA ASN A 68 -6.52 13.33 2.10
C ASN A 68 -6.83 13.15 3.60
N ALA A 69 -8.07 13.44 4.00
CA ALA A 69 -8.50 13.37 5.39
C ALA A 69 -8.31 11.98 6.03
N ALA A 70 -8.36 10.90 5.24
CA ALA A 70 -8.13 9.55 5.75
C ALA A 70 -6.65 9.34 6.13
N HIS A 71 -5.71 9.73 5.26
CA HIS A 71 -4.27 9.68 5.55
C HIS A 71 -3.91 10.46 6.82
N LEU A 72 -4.38 11.72 6.91
CA LEU A 72 -4.14 12.58 8.07
C LEU A 72 -4.71 11.99 9.37
N SER A 73 -5.87 11.35 9.28
CA SER A 73 -6.50 10.70 10.43
C SER A 73 -5.72 9.46 10.89
N LEU A 74 -5.17 8.66 9.97
CA LEU A 74 -4.35 7.51 10.32
C LEU A 74 -3.03 7.94 10.99
N ALA A 75 -2.37 8.97 10.48
CA ALA A 75 -1.18 9.54 11.10
C ALA A 75 -1.49 10.10 12.51
N ARG A 76 -2.67 10.72 12.70
CA ARG A 76 -3.14 11.15 14.00
C ARG A 76 -3.42 9.96 14.94
N LEU A 77 -4.05 8.90 14.44
CA LEU A 77 -4.28 7.69 15.23
C LEU A 77 -2.96 7.11 15.75
N GLU A 78 -1.96 6.97 14.87
CA GLU A 78 -0.64 6.48 15.27
C GLU A 78 0.00 7.34 16.37
N ARG A 79 -0.11 8.67 16.25
CA ARG A 79 0.50 9.60 17.20
C ARG A 79 -0.20 9.66 18.56
N ASP A 80 -1.54 9.64 18.55
CA ASP A 80 -2.36 9.98 19.73
C ASP A 80 -2.93 8.73 20.43
N PHE A 81 -2.85 7.57 19.81
CA PHE A 81 -3.33 6.31 20.42
C PHE A 81 -2.36 5.84 21.51
N PRO A 82 -2.86 5.47 22.71
CA PRO A 82 -2.00 5.11 23.83
C PRO A 82 -1.32 3.73 23.72
N GLY A 83 -1.71 2.93 22.73
CA GLY A 83 -1.17 1.60 22.44
C GLY A 83 -0.29 1.59 21.19
N GLN A 84 -0.18 0.43 20.58
CA GLN A 84 0.58 0.24 19.34
C GLN A 84 -0.32 0.38 18.11
N VAL A 85 0.17 1.08 17.09
CA VAL A 85 -0.46 1.15 15.77
C VAL A 85 0.60 0.83 14.73
N LEU A 86 0.35 -0.18 13.92
CA LEU A 86 1.15 -0.52 12.75
C LEU A 86 0.29 -0.39 11.50
N THR A 87 0.74 0.38 10.54
CA THR A 87 0.12 0.42 9.21
C THR A 87 0.92 -0.45 8.24
N VAL A 88 0.22 -1.34 7.55
CA VAL A 88 0.73 -2.16 6.45
C VAL A 88 0.04 -1.67 5.19
N THR A 89 0.80 -1.13 4.24
CA THR A 89 0.21 -0.62 3.01
C THR A 89 0.57 -1.47 1.80
N GLN A 90 -0.43 -1.74 0.96
CA GLN A 90 -0.26 -2.29 -0.37
C GLN A 90 0.08 -1.19 -1.40
N ASN A 91 -0.12 0.07 -1.01
CA ASN A 91 0.17 1.21 -1.87
C ASN A 91 1.67 1.44 -1.96
N ILE A 92 2.08 1.90 -3.13
CA ILE A 92 3.48 2.24 -3.43
C ILE A 92 3.70 3.76 -3.43
N ASP A 93 2.63 4.55 -3.20
CA ASP A 93 2.71 6.01 -3.03
C ASP A 93 3.20 6.40 -1.63
N ALA A 94 3.68 7.63 -1.48
CA ALA A 94 4.24 8.17 -0.24
C ALA A 94 3.23 9.02 0.57
N LEU A 95 1.91 8.90 0.30
CA LEU A 95 0.92 9.81 0.91
C LEU A 95 0.78 9.59 2.42
N GLN A 96 1.05 8.40 2.93
CA GLN A 96 0.99 8.12 4.36
C GLN A 96 2.16 8.77 5.11
N GLU A 97 3.38 8.72 4.56
CA GLU A 97 4.55 9.41 5.12
C GLU A 97 4.39 10.93 5.08
N VAL A 98 3.89 11.44 3.95
CA VAL A 98 3.60 12.88 3.79
C VAL A 98 2.53 13.33 4.78
N ALA A 99 1.57 12.47 5.13
CA ALA A 99 0.57 12.74 6.18
C ALA A 99 1.15 12.68 7.61
N GLY A 100 2.34 12.08 7.79
CA GLY A 100 3.02 11.99 9.08
C GLY A 100 3.07 10.60 9.71
N SER A 101 2.61 9.54 9.03
CA SER A 101 2.76 8.16 9.50
C SER A 101 4.24 7.77 9.58
N ARG A 102 4.63 7.02 10.64
CA ARG A 102 6.00 6.60 10.93
C ARG A 102 6.15 5.09 11.05
N ASN A 103 5.21 4.44 11.73
CA ASN A 103 5.21 2.98 11.88
C ASN A 103 4.45 2.33 10.71
N LEU A 104 5.09 2.32 9.55
CA LEU A 104 4.54 1.96 8.26
C LEU A 104 5.38 0.88 7.59
N ILE A 105 4.72 -0.10 7.00
CA ILE A 105 5.35 -1.13 6.14
C ILE A 105 4.77 -1.00 4.73
N HIS A 106 5.62 -0.68 3.76
CA HIS A 106 5.30 -0.79 2.33
C HIS A 106 5.51 -2.24 1.87
N MET A 107 4.50 -3.06 2.04
CA MET A 107 4.62 -4.49 1.70
C MET A 107 4.82 -4.74 0.20
N HIS A 108 4.40 -3.81 -0.64
CA HIS A 108 4.61 -3.87 -2.10
C HIS A 108 5.69 -2.91 -2.60
N GLY A 109 6.56 -2.39 -1.71
CA GLY A 109 7.62 -1.47 -2.07
C GLY A 109 7.15 -0.04 -2.30
N GLU A 110 8.03 0.78 -2.87
CA GLU A 110 7.86 2.24 -2.92
C GLU A 110 8.19 2.79 -4.31
N LEU A 111 7.30 3.60 -4.84
CA LEU A 111 7.47 4.24 -6.14
C LEU A 111 8.59 5.30 -6.14
N ALA A 112 8.83 5.92 -4.97
CA ALA A 112 9.91 6.89 -4.76
C ALA A 112 11.30 6.24 -4.64
N CYS A 113 11.40 4.92 -4.76
CA CYS A 113 12.64 4.18 -4.71
C CYS A 113 12.88 3.40 -6.00
N VAL A 114 14.15 3.11 -6.27
CA VAL A 114 14.59 2.25 -7.37
C VAL A 114 15.53 1.18 -6.85
N ARG A 115 15.56 0.03 -7.53
CA ARG A 115 16.45 -1.09 -7.25
C ARG A 115 17.24 -1.47 -8.50
N CYS A 116 18.49 -1.85 -8.31
CA CYS A 116 19.33 -2.43 -9.37
C CYS A 116 19.27 -3.96 -9.32
N ASN A 117 18.82 -4.59 -10.41
CA ASN A 117 18.81 -6.05 -10.53
C ASN A 117 20.22 -6.68 -10.60
N GLY A 118 21.26 -5.89 -10.82
CA GLY A 118 22.63 -6.38 -10.92
C GLY A 118 23.38 -6.42 -9.59
N CYS A 119 23.17 -5.45 -8.71
CA CYS A 119 23.86 -5.39 -7.41
C CYS A 119 22.92 -5.33 -6.22
N ASP A 120 21.60 -5.45 -6.44
CA ASP A 120 20.52 -5.51 -5.46
C ASP A 120 20.44 -4.31 -4.49
N VAL A 121 21.05 -3.18 -4.85
CA VAL A 121 21.03 -1.95 -4.05
C VAL A 121 19.76 -1.17 -4.39
N SER A 122 19.04 -0.74 -3.35
CA SER A 122 17.89 0.16 -3.44
C SER A 122 18.25 1.54 -2.89
N PHE A 123 17.73 2.59 -3.51
CA PHE A 123 17.92 3.96 -3.07
C PHE A 123 16.77 4.88 -3.55
N PRO A 124 16.56 6.02 -2.87
CA PRO A 124 15.57 7.01 -3.29
C PRO A 124 15.83 7.51 -4.71
N TRP A 125 14.77 7.78 -5.44
CA TRP A 125 14.85 8.22 -6.82
C TRP A 125 13.79 9.27 -7.15
N GLU A 126 14.25 10.33 -7.81
CA GLU A 126 13.40 11.37 -8.36
C GLU A 126 13.48 11.37 -9.89
N GLY A 127 12.38 11.65 -10.55
CA GLY A 127 12.31 11.74 -12.00
C GLY A 127 12.11 10.40 -12.72
N ASP A 128 12.36 10.42 -14.02
CA ASP A 128 12.13 9.30 -14.91
C ASP A 128 13.29 8.29 -14.90
N LEU A 129 12.95 7.02 -15.04
CA LEU A 129 13.89 5.94 -15.36
C LEU A 129 13.85 5.61 -16.84
N SER A 130 14.97 5.17 -17.39
CA SER A 130 15.07 4.61 -18.73
C SER A 130 15.99 3.37 -18.74
N VAL A 131 16.01 2.68 -19.84
CA VAL A 131 16.94 1.55 -20.07
C VAL A 131 18.41 1.98 -20.11
N GLU A 132 18.67 3.26 -20.32
CA GLU A 132 20.02 3.85 -20.34
C GLU A 132 20.46 4.33 -18.96
N THR A 133 19.55 4.36 -17.97
CA THR A 133 19.88 4.82 -16.62
C THR A 133 20.93 3.91 -16.00
N LEU A 134 22.08 4.51 -15.65
CA LEU A 134 23.17 3.79 -14.99
C LEU A 134 22.86 3.60 -13.50
N CYS A 135 23.20 2.42 -12.98
CA CYS A 135 23.19 2.22 -11.53
C CYS A 135 24.31 3.03 -10.87
N ALA A 136 23.99 3.84 -9.87
CA ALA A 136 24.97 4.65 -9.15
C ALA A 136 26.03 3.81 -8.41
N THR A 137 25.74 2.53 -8.11
CA THR A 137 26.64 1.62 -7.37
C THR A 137 27.50 0.78 -8.29
N CYS A 138 26.93 0.08 -9.28
CA CYS A 138 27.67 -0.84 -10.15
C CYS A 138 28.01 -0.25 -11.54
N GLY A 139 27.46 0.91 -11.89
CA GLY A 139 27.72 1.60 -13.16
C GLY A 139 27.08 0.96 -14.39
N LEU A 140 26.31 -0.13 -14.26
CA LEU A 140 25.73 -0.85 -15.39
C LEU A 140 24.40 -0.24 -15.81
N PRO A 141 24.13 -0.10 -17.12
CA PRO A 141 22.82 0.31 -17.64
C PRO A 141 21.84 -0.86 -17.71
N GLY A 142 20.54 -0.55 -17.89
CA GLY A 142 19.50 -1.54 -18.20
C GLY A 142 19.07 -2.42 -17.02
N LEU A 143 19.66 -2.25 -15.84
CA LEU A 143 19.39 -3.06 -14.65
C LEU A 143 18.55 -2.33 -13.58
N MET A 144 18.32 -1.03 -13.79
CA MET A 144 17.53 -0.23 -12.87
C MET A 144 16.04 -0.48 -13.08
N ARG A 145 15.31 -0.69 -11.98
CA ARG A 145 13.84 -0.85 -11.99
C ARG A 145 13.20 -0.07 -10.84
N PRO A 146 11.88 0.22 -10.90
CA PRO A 146 11.18 0.73 -9.71
C PRO A 146 11.28 -0.28 -8.57
N ASP A 147 11.49 0.19 -7.35
CA ASP A 147 11.62 -0.67 -6.18
C ASP A 147 10.26 -1.06 -5.62
N VAL A 148 9.45 -1.68 -6.46
CA VAL A 148 8.11 -2.20 -6.15
C VAL A 148 8.09 -3.72 -6.26
N VAL A 149 7.24 -4.36 -5.48
CA VAL A 149 7.00 -5.80 -5.54
C VAL A 149 6.03 -6.07 -6.69
N TRP A 150 6.45 -6.88 -7.65
CA TRP A 150 5.63 -7.31 -8.77
C TRP A 150 4.90 -8.63 -8.48
N PHE A 151 3.89 -8.93 -9.28
CA PHE A 151 3.24 -10.23 -9.22
C PHE A 151 4.28 -11.34 -9.44
N GLY A 152 4.22 -12.37 -8.57
CA GLY A 152 5.21 -13.46 -8.52
C GLY A 152 6.40 -13.20 -7.59
N GLU A 153 6.60 -11.96 -7.10
CA GLU A 153 7.62 -11.65 -6.10
C GLU A 153 7.06 -11.72 -4.68
N MET A 154 7.94 -11.92 -3.72
CA MET A 154 7.57 -11.97 -2.29
C MET A 154 7.35 -10.55 -1.74
N PRO A 155 6.24 -10.29 -1.05
CA PRO A 155 6.02 -9.03 -0.34
C PRO A 155 7.08 -8.80 0.74
N ARG A 156 7.32 -7.54 1.08
CA ARG A 156 8.32 -7.14 2.06
C ARG A 156 7.85 -7.33 3.48
N GLN A 157 8.79 -7.62 4.37
CA GLN A 157 8.59 -7.70 5.83
C GLN A 157 7.42 -8.62 6.25
N THR A 158 7.17 -9.69 5.52
CA THR A 158 6.07 -10.62 5.79
C THR A 158 6.11 -11.18 7.20
N GLU A 159 7.28 -11.57 7.71
CA GLU A 159 7.44 -12.07 9.09
C GLU A 159 6.94 -11.06 10.13
N ARG A 160 7.40 -9.80 10.04
CA ARG A 160 6.95 -8.72 10.93
C ARG A 160 5.44 -8.46 10.83
N ILE A 161 4.88 -8.58 9.62
CA ILE A 161 3.44 -8.42 9.40
C ILE A 161 2.67 -9.54 10.12
N TYR A 162 3.07 -10.80 9.94
CA TYR A 162 2.40 -11.93 10.60
C TYR A 162 2.56 -11.91 12.11
N GLU A 163 3.71 -11.52 12.64
CA GLU A 163 3.91 -11.30 14.08
C GLU A 163 2.94 -10.25 14.62
N ALA A 164 2.78 -9.13 13.92
CA ALA A 164 1.86 -8.06 14.31
C ALA A 164 0.39 -8.51 14.23
N LEU A 165 0.00 -9.26 13.19
CA LEU A 165 -1.35 -9.82 13.05
C LEU A 165 -1.67 -10.80 14.17
N GLY A 166 -0.69 -11.62 14.59
CA GLY A 166 -0.82 -12.56 15.70
C GLY A 166 -0.94 -11.92 17.08
N ALA A 167 -0.62 -10.62 17.21
CA ALA A 167 -0.59 -9.89 18.47
C ALA A 167 -1.59 -8.70 18.53
N CYS A 168 -2.34 -8.41 17.47
CA CYS A 168 -3.25 -7.27 17.47
C CYS A 168 -4.60 -7.59 18.10
N ASP A 169 -5.20 -6.57 18.73
CA ASP A 169 -6.56 -6.62 19.26
C ASP A 169 -7.60 -6.15 18.24
N LEU A 170 -7.15 -5.28 17.31
CA LEU A 170 -7.99 -4.68 16.28
C LEU A 170 -7.28 -4.75 14.94
N PHE A 171 -7.96 -5.29 13.94
CA PHE A 171 -7.55 -5.26 12.54
C PHE A 171 -8.46 -4.33 11.74
N LEU A 172 -7.89 -3.32 11.09
CA LEU A 172 -8.61 -2.41 10.19
C LEU A 172 -8.19 -2.67 8.75
N SER A 173 -9.13 -3.01 7.87
CA SER A 173 -8.91 -3.11 6.42
C SER A 173 -9.54 -1.91 5.73
N ILE A 174 -8.73 -1.11 5.01
CA ILE A 174 -9.14 0.17 4.45
C ILE A 174 -8.82 0.25 2.97
N GLY A 175 -9.83 0.46 2.12
CA GLY A 175 -9.64 0.74 0.70
C GLY A 175 -8.97 -0.39 -0.08
N THR A 176 -9.15 -1.66 0.33
CA THR A 176 -8.58 -2.82 -0.37
C THR A 176 -9.67 -3.70 -0.98
N SER A 177 -9.34 -4.33 -2.12
CA SER A 177 -10.25 -5.23 -2.81
C SER A 177 -10.46 -6.57 -2.12
N GLY A 178 -9.48 -7.01 -1.31
CA GLY A 178 -9.46 -8.36 -0.73
C GLY A 178 -9.13 -9.48 -1.74
N THR A 179 -8.55 -9.14 -2.91
CA THR A 179 -8.25 -10.11 -3.98
C THR A 179 -6.78 -10.45 -4.11
N VAL A 180 -5.87 -9.62 -3.56
CA VAL A 180 -4.42 -9.78 -3.70
C VAL A 180 -3.84 -10.49 -2.49
N TYR A 181 -3.27 -11.69 -2.69
CA TYR A 181 -2.57 -12.44 -1.65
C TYR A 181 -1.11 -12.02 -1.54
N PRO A 182 -0.53 -12.09 -0.30
CA PRO A 182 -1.10 -12.61 0.94
C PRO A 182 -2.02 -11.64 1.69
N ALA A 183 -2.10 -10.36 1.31
CA ALA A 183 -2.85 -9.31 2.02
C ALA A 183 -4.34 -9.66 2.22
N ALA A 184 -4.96 -10.31 1.25
CA ALA A 184 -6.35 -10.78 1.33
C ALA A 184 -6.59 -11.77 2.49
N GLY A 185 -5.57 -12.52 2.89
CA GLY A 185 -5.61 -13.47 4.01
C GLY A 185 -5.40 -12.85 5.39
N PHE A 186 -4.95 -11.60 5.49
CA PHE A 186 -4.55 -11.00 6.79
C PHE A 186 -5.73 -10.88 7.77
N VAL A 187 -6.94 -10.66 7.28
CA VAL A 187 -8.13 -10.67 8.14
C VAL A 187 -8.33 -12.01 8.82
N PHE A 188 -8.08 -13.11 8.11
CA PHE A 188 -8.19 -14.46 8.65
C PHE A 188 -7.14 -14.71 9.74
N GLU A 189 -5.90 -14.32 9.50
CA GLU A 189 -4.80 -14.44 10.47
C GLU A 189 -5.08 -13.64 11.74
N ALA A 190 -5.47 -12.37 11.61
CA ALA A 190 -5.81 -11.53 12.75
C ALA A 190 -6.98 -12.09 13.57
N LYS A 191 -8.01 -12.60 12.91
CA LYS A 191 -9.18 -13.22 13.59
C LYS A 191 -8.82 -14.51 14.30
N ASN A 192 -7.98 -15.35 13.71
CA ASN A 192 -7.50 -16.58 14.37
C ASN A 192 -6.71 -16.26 15.64
N ALA A 193 -6.07 -15.08 15.70
CA ALA A 193 -5.41 -14.58 16.91
C ALA A 193 -6.36 -13.89 17.90
N GLY A 194 -7.65 -13.75 17.56
CA GLY A 194 -8.69 -13.16 18.42
C GLY A 194 -8.94 -11.67 18.20
N ALA A 195 -8.38 -11.06 17.17
CA ALA A 195 -8.60 -9.65 16.86
C ALA A 195 -10.04 -9.37 16.41
N TYR A 196 -10.57 -8.22 16.79
CA TYR A 196 -11.80 -7.67 16.23
C TYR A 196 -11.50 -7.04 14.86
N ALA A 197 -12.17 -7.46 13.80
CA ALA A 197 -11.89 -7.00 12.44
C ALA A 197 -12.95 -6.01 11.96
N VAL A 198 -12.49 -4.90 11.34
CA VAL A 198 -13.35 -3.85 10.78
C VAL A 198 -12.93 -3.56 9.35
N GLU A 199 -13.90 -3.53 8.43
CA GLU A 199 -13.72 -3.09 7.07
C GLU A 199 -14.23 -1.66 6.88
N LEU A 200 -13.37 -0.80 6.31
CA LEU A 200 -13.69 0.57 5.88
C LEU A 200 -13.40 0.68 4.39
N ASN A 201 -14.42 0.58 3.56
CA ASN A 201 -14.24 0.50 2.11
C ASN A 201 -15.36 1.25 1.39
N LEU A 202 -15.19 1.59 0.12
CA LEU A 202 -16.27 2.18 -0.67
C LEU A 202 -17.35 1.13 -0.97
N GLU A 203 -16.91 -0.07 -1.33
CA GLU A 203 -17.75 -1.24 -1.64
C GLU A 203 -17.23 -2.45 -0.85
N PRO A 204 -18.05 -3.50 -0.64
CA PRO A 204 -17.60 -4.72 0.02
C PRO A 204 -16.37 -5.31 -0.68
N SER A 205 -15.35 -5.72 0.10
CA SER A 205 -14.24 -6.53 -0.40
C SER A 205 -14.67 -7.98 -0.66
N GLU A 206 -13.82 -8.77 -1.33
CA GLU A 206 -14.11 -10.19 -1.57
C GLU A 206 -14.25 -10.99 -0.26
N GLY A 207 -13.54 -10.62 0.78
CA GLY A 207 -13.61 -11.23 2.12
C GLY A 207 -14.50 -10.46 3.12
N ALA A 208 -15.43 -9.62 2.67
CA ALA A 208 -16.21 -8.73 3.54
C ALA A 208 -16.93 -9.46 4.69
N ASP A 209 -17.40 -10.69 4.48
CA ASP A 209 -18.13 -11.47 5.50
C ASP A 209 -17.25 -11.92 6.67
N LEU A 210 -15.95 -11.82 6.57
CA LEU A 210 -15.01 -12.11 7.65
C LEU A 210 -14.97 -11.01 8.72
N PHE A 211 -15.43 -9.79 8.40
CA PHE A 211 -15.35 -8.64 9.31
C PHE A 211 -16.60 -8.54 10.21
N GLU A 212 -16.40 -8.28 11.51
CA GLU A 212 -17.48 -8.04 12.47
C GLU A 212 -18.21 -6.73 12.20
N LYS A 213 -17.47 -5.73 11.66
CA LYS A 213 -18.05 -4.44 11.30
C LYS A 213 -17.60 -4.01 9.93
N ARG A 214 -18.54 -3.54 9.15
CA ARG A 214 -18.32 -3.06 7.78
C ARG A 214 -18.97 -1.70 7.60
N LEU A 215 -18.21 -0.74 7.04
CA LEU A 215 -18.69 0.60 6.72
C LEU A 215 -18.30 0.92 5.27
N HIS A 216 -19.32 0.96 4.40
CA HIS A 216 -19.12 1.16 2.97
C HIS A 216 -19.47 2.60 2.59
N ARG A 217 -18.44 3.46 2.60
CA ARG A 217 -18.49 4.88 2.24
C ARG A 217 -17.08 5.35 1.83
N PRO A 218 -16.94 6.57 1.23
CA PRO A 218 -15.63 7.15 0.92
C PRO A 218 -14.67 7.13 2.11
N ALA A 219 -13.39 6.83 1.86
CA ALA A 219 -12.37 6.71 2.90
C ALA A 219 -12.22 8.01 3.70
N THR A 220 -12.30 9.16 3.03
CA THR A 220 -12.26 10.49 3.66
C THR A 220 -13.39 10.75 4.66
N THR A 221 -14.45 9.95 4.62
CA THR A 221 -15.58 10.04 5.56
C THR A 221 -15.48 9.01 6.68
N VAL A 222 -15.25 7.74 6.34
CA VAL A 222 -15.33 6.66 7.35
C VAL A 222 -14.09 6.54 8.21
N VAL A 223 -12.90 6.82 7.65
CA VAL A 223 -11.65 6.70 8.40
C VAL A 223 -11.56 7.75 9.50
N PRO A 224 -11.78 9.07 9.25
CA PRO A 224 -11.81 10.06 10.33
C PRO A 224 -12.82 9.71 11.42
N ALA A 225 -14.04 9.30 11.06
CA ALA A 225 -15.07 8.95 12.03
C ALA A 225 -14.69 7.71 12.86
N CYS A 226 -13.97 6.75 12.29
CA CYS A 226 -13.46 5.60 13.01
C CYS A 226 -12.34 6.00 13.99
N VAL A 227 -11.40 6.82 13.55
CA VAL A 227 -10.27 7.32 14.36
C VAL A 227 -10.78 8.12 15.56
N GLU A 228 -11.73 9.03 15.37
CA GLU A 228 -12.33 9.78 16.50
C GLU A 228 -12.89 8.85 17.58
N ARG A 229 -13.57 7.77 17.16
CA ARG A 229 -14.14 6.79 18.12
C ARG A 229 -13.06 5.97 18.84
N LEU A 230 -11.92 5.72 18.20
CA LEU A 230 -10.81 5.00 18.82
C LEU A 230 -10.07 5.87 19.83
N LEU A 231 -9.90 7.16 19.53
CA LEU A 231 -9.22 8.13 20.40
C LEU A 231 -10.11 8.66 21.54
N ALA A 232 -11.43 8.64 21.39
CA ALA A 232 -12.37 9.08 22.45
C ALA A 232 -12.55 8.07 23.59
N ARG A 233 -11.84 6.95 23.56
CA ARG A 233 -11.90 5.86 24.59
C ARG A 233 -10.66 5.89 25.47
#